data_5b72bdf79d7bc55ff425f2096c19e646
#
_entry.id   5b72bdf79d7bc55ff425f2096c19e646
#
_cell.length_a   1.000
_cell.length_b   1.000
_cell.length_c   1.000
_cell.angle_alpha   90.00
_cell.angle_beta   90.00
_cell.angle_gamma   90.00
#
_symmetry.space_group_name_H-M   'P 1'
#
loop_
_entity.id
_entity.type
_entity.pdbx_description
1 polymer ?
#
loop_
_entity_poly.entity_id
_entity_poly.type
_entity_poly.pdbx_seq_one_letter_code
_entity_poly.pdbx_strand_id
1 'polypeptide(L)'
;MNPPFQRPLVAVDWGTSALRGARFDPQGRRLEQRHFPRGILTVVPGEFPAVFKECFGDWMQDSQTLCLLSGMVGSRQGWQEAAYCPCPAGFAELGQHLLWLQPGRLAIVPGLSVQQHDGLPFAQHDVMRGEEVQIFGALSLAGVQDAT
;
A
#
# COMPACT_ATOMS: atom_id res chain seq x y z
N MET A 1 15.46 4.84 19.79
CA MET A 1 14.83 5.00 18.49
C MET A 1 13.79 3.92 18.31
N ASN A 2 12.61 4.31 17.94
CA ASN A 2 11.52 3.35 17.79
C ASN A 2 11.63 2.64 16.46
N PRO A 3 11.45 1.32 16.45
CA PRO A 3 11.34 0.59 15.19
C PRO A 3 10.21 1.17 14.32
N PRO A 4 10.29 1.04 13.00
CA PRO A 4 9.26 1.57 12.11
C PRO A 4 7.86 1.03 12.41
N PHE A 5 7.77 -0.11 13.10
CA PHE A 5 6.51 -0.78 13.39
C PHE A 5 6.06 -0.62 14.84
N GLN A 6 6.45 0.46 15.52
CA GLN A 6 5.90 0.74 16.84
C GLN A 6 4.60 1.52 16.80
N ARG A 7 4.00 1.59 15.64
CA ARG A 7 2.68 2.16 15.46
C ARG A 7 1.72 1.06 15.02
N PRO A 8 0.44 1.13 15.42
CA PRO A 8 -0.55 0.27 14.80
C PRO A 8 -0.58 0.54 13.30
N LEU A 9 -0.71 -0.52 12.51
CA LEU A 9 -0.68 -0.41 11.06
C LEU A 9 -1.94 -1.02 10.46
N VAL A 10 -2.49 -0.32 9.48
CA VAL A 10 -3.54 -0.86 8.62
C VAL A 10 -2.96 -0.96 7.21
N ALA A 11 -2.98 -2.16 6.66
CA ALA A 11 -2.52 -2.41 5.30
C ALA A 11 -3.73 -2.75 4.45
N VAL A 12 -3.95 -1.99 3.39
CA VAL A 12 -5.11 -2.14 2.52
C VAL A 12 -4.64 -2.45 1.11
N ASP A 13 -5.17 -3.52 0.55
CA ASP A 13 -5.00 -3.85 -0.86
C ASP A 13 -6.32 -3.54 -1.56
N TRP A 14 -6.34 -2.46 -2.33
CA TRP A 14 -7.54 -2.00 -3.03
C TRP A 14 -7.35 -2.23 -4.52
N GLY A 15 -7.86 -3.36 -4.96
CA GLY A 15 -7.72 -3.77 -6.34
C GLY A 15 -8.91 -3.37 -7.19
N THR A 16 -8.94 -3.93 -8.38
CA THR A 16 -9.99 -3.65 -9.36
C THR A 16 -11.36 -4.12 -8.88
N SER A 17 -11.43 -5.33 -8.34
CA SER A 17 -12.70 -5.97 -7.98
C SER A 17 -12.91 -6.09 -6.48
N ALA A 18 -11.86 -6.05 -5.69
CA ALA A 18 -11.93 -6.34 -4.27
C ALA A 18 -11.16 -5.31 -3.46
N LEU A 19 -11.62 -5.13 -2.24
CA LEU A 19 -10.99 -4.28 -1.24
C LEU A 19 -10.71 -5.15 -0.04
N ARG A 20 -9.43 -5.30 0.31
CA ARG A 20 -9.01 -6.11 1.43
C ARG A 20 -8.16 -5.29 2.38
N GLY A 21 -8.33 -5.52 3.66
CA GLY A 21 -7.52 -4.82 4.65
C GLY A 21 -7.19 -5.72 5.82
N ALA A 22 -6.07 -5.44 6.45
CA ALA A 22 -5.64 -6.09 7.67
C ALA A 22 -5.07 -5.05 8.61
N ARG A 23 -5.29 -5.24 9.91
CA ARG A 23 -4.66 -4.37 10.88
C ARG A 23 -3.71 -5.16 11.76
N PHE A 24 -2.66 -4.48 12.16
CA PHE A 24 -1.56 -5.06 12.91
C PHE A 24 -1.29 -4.25 14.17
N ASP A 25 -0.88 -4.95 15.24
CA ASP A 25 -0.45 -4.25 16.43
C ASP A 25 0.96 -3.65 16.22
N PRO A 26 1.44 -2.83 17.17
CA PRO A 26 2.78 -2.23 17.00
C PRO A 26 3.91 -3.24 16.92
N GLN A 27 3.69 -4.49 17.29
CA GLN A 27 4.68 -5.55 17.16
C GLN A 27 4.59 -6.30 15.84
N GLY A 28 3.66 -5.89 14.97
CA GLY A 28 3.52 -6.49 13.65
C GLY A 28 2.64 -7.73 13.61
N ARG A 29 1.90 -8.02 14.66
CA ARG A 29 0.99 -9.17 14.67
C ARG A 29 -0.35 -8.77 14.08
N ARG A 30 -0.87 -9.61 13.18
CA ARG A 30 -2.17 -9.36 12.56
C ARG A 30 -3.28 -9.57 13.57
N LEU A 31 -4.09 -8.55 13.77
CA LEU A 31 -5.19 -8.57 14.72
C LEU A 31 -6.52 -8.90 14.06
N GLU A 32 -6.75 -8.40 12.84
CA GLU A 32 -8.03 -8.53 12.17
C GLU A 32 -7.84 -8.37 10.67
N GLN A 33 -8.74 -8.99 9.90
CA GLN A 33 -8.72 -8.91 8.44
C GLN A 33 -10.15 -8.73 7.94
N ARG A 34 -10.31 -7.92 6.89
CA ARG A 34 -11.60 -7.66 6.25
C ARG A 34 -11.48 -7.80 4.74
N HIS A 35 -12.56 -8.21 4.11
CA HIS A 35 -12.64 -8.36 2.67
C HIS A 35 -14.00 -7.87 2.19
N PHE A 36 -14.00 -7.01 1.16
CA PHE A 36 -15.23 -6.44 0.59
C PHE A 36 -15.20 -6.55 -0.92
N PRO A 37 -16.35 -6.82 -1.56
CA PRO A 37 -16.43 -6.78 -3.03
C PRO A 37 -16.60 -5.33 -3.50
N ARG A 38 -15.68 -4.46 -3.10
CA ARG A 38 -15.77 -3.02 -3.36
C ARG A 38 -14.47 -2.50 -3.97
N GLY A 39 -14.02 -3.17 -5.05
CA GLY A 39 -12.86 -2.72 -5.79
C GLY A 39 -13.10 -1.37 -6.46
N ILE A 40 -12.05 -0.83 -7.07
CA ILE A 40 -12.12 0.54 -7.61
C ILE A 40 -13.20 0.71 -8.68
N LEU A 41 -13.54 -0.36 -9.41
CA LEU A 41 -14.58 -0.28 -10.44
C LEU A 41 -15.97 -0.08 -9.89
N THR A 42 -16.20 -0.37 -8.61
CA THR A 42 -17.49 -0.18 -7.97
C THR A 42 -17.63 1.18 -7.29
N VAL A 43 -16.58 1.97 -7.28
CA VAL A 43 -16.54 3.24 -6.56
C VAL A 43 -16.79 4.38 -7.54
N VAL A 44 -17.79 5.20 -7.25
CA VAL A 44 -18.06 6.40 -8.03
C VAL A 44 -16.91 7.40 -7.83
N PRO A 45 -16.43 8.06 -8.90
CA PRO A 45 -15.40 9.07 -8.75
C PRO A 45 -15.75 10.10 -7.66
N GLY A 46 -14.79 10.36 -6.77
CA GLY A 46 -14.99 11.25 -5.64
C GLY A 46 -15.49 10.57 -4.37
N GLU A 47 -15.90 9.31 -4.45
CA GLU A 47 -16.46 8.60 -3.31
C GLU A 47 -15.45 7.70 -2.58
N PHE A 48 -14.20 7.70 -3.01
CA PHE A 48 -13.17 6.87 -2.36
C PHE A 48 -13.02 7.15 -0.87
N PRO A 49 -12.96 8.42 -0.42
CA PRO A 49 -12.87 8.67 1.01
C PRO A 49 -14.03 8.10 1.81
N ALA A 50 -15.25 8.21 1.27
CA ALA A 50 -16.44 7.70 1.95
C ALA A 50 -16.41 6.18 2.06
N VAL A 51 -16.02 5.49 0.99
CA VAL A 51 -15.92 4.03 0.99
C VAL A 51 -14.85 3.58 1.98
N PHE A 52 -13.70 4.24 1.98
CA PHE A 52 -12.63 3.92 2.92
C PHE A 52 -13.13 4.08 4.38
N LYS A 53 -13.78 5.18 4.67
CA LYS A 53 -14.29 5.43 6.01
C LYS A 53 -15.34 4.38 6.42
N GLU A 54 -16.20 4.01 5.49
CA GLU A 54 -17.22 3.01 5.75
C GLU A 54 -16.61 1.64 6.06
N CYS A 55 -15.57 1.25 5.34
CA CYS A 55 -14.97 -0.07 5.47
C CYS A 55 -13.93 -0.16 6.60
N PHE A 56 -13.17 0.90 6.83
CA PHE A 56 -12.02 0.86 7.73
C PHE A 56 -11.93 2.05 8.68
N GLY A 57 -12.91 2.94 8.69
CA GLY A 57 -12.84 4.15 9.49
C GLY A 57 -12.67 3.89 10.98
N ASP A 58 -13.28 2.82 11.48
CA ASP A 58 -13.16 2.45 12.88
C ASP A 58 -11.73 2.09 13.27
N TRP A 59 -10.98 1.49 12.34
CA TRP A 59 -9.57 1.17 12.58
C TRP A 59 -8.69 2.41 12.68
N MET A 60 -9.14 3.52 12.13
CA MET A 60 -8.37 4.77 12.11
C MET A 60 -8.66 5.70 13.28
N GLN A 61 -9.48 5.27 14.23
CA GLN A 61 -9.82 6.12 15.37
C GLN A 61 -8.63 6.35 16.30
N ASP A 62 -7.73 5.39 16.40
CA ASP A 62 -6.48 5.59 17.12
C ASP A 62 -5.58 6.51 16.29
N SER A 63 -5.23 7.66 16.85
CA SER A 63 -4.43 8.67 16.15
C SER A 63 -3.02 8.20 15.81
N GLN A 64 -2.55 7.12 16.41
CA GLN A 64 -1.24 6.56 16.12
C GLN A 64 -1.26 5.62 14.92
N THR A 65 -2.43 5.19 14.47
CA THR A 65 -2.54 4.24 13.38
C THR A 65 -2.09 4.85 12.06
N LEU A 66 -1.20 4.14 11.39
CA LEU A 66 -0.78 4.46 10.02
C LEU A 66 -1.49 3.52 9.08
N CYS A 67 -2.08 4.05 8.03
CA CYS A 67 -2.71 3.24 6.99
C CYS A 67 -1.96 3.40 5.67
N LEU A 68 -1.61 2.27 5.07
CA LEU A 68 -0.97 2.23 3.76
C LEU A 68 -1.91 1.53 2.78
N LEU A 69 -2.23 2.23 1.70
CA LEU A 69 -3.07 1.72 0.63
C LEU A 69 -2.19 1.28 -0.53
N SER A 70 -2.46 0.11 -1.07
CA SER A 70 -1.73 -0.41 -2.21
C SER A 70 -2.70 -0.92 -3.28
N GLY A 71 -2.17 -1.21 -4.47
CA GLY A 71 -2.95 -1.76 -5.56
C GLY A 71 -3.48 -0.69 -6.51
N MET A 72 -4.54 -1.02 -7.20
CA MET A 72 -5.09 -0.17 -8.25
C MET A 72 -5.69 1.14 -7.75
N VAL A 73 -5.86 1.29 -6.44
CA VAL A 73 -6.28 2.57 -5.85
C VAL A 73 -5.31 3.70 -6.19
N GLY A 74 -4.04 3.39 -6.42
CA GLY A 74 -3.02 4.35 -6.84
C GLY A 74 -2.87 4.48 -8.35
N SER A 75 -3.74 3.85 -9.13
CA SER A 75 -3.75 3.99 -10.58
C SER A 75 -4.54 5.23 -10.98
N ARG A 76 -4.52 5.51 -12.28
CA ARG A 76 -5.26 6.64 -12.83
C ARG A 76 -6.75 6.55 -12.55
N GLN A 77 -7.30 5.34 -12.49
CA GLN A 77 -8.71 5.11 -12.21
C GLN A 77 -9.02 4.97 -10.72
N GLY A 78 -8.02 5.06 -9.88
CA GLY A 78 -8.20 4.91 -8.44
C GLY A 78 -8.49 6.22 -7.73
N TRP A 79 -8.18 6.24 -6.45
CA TRP A 79 -8.42 7.41 -5.60
C TRP A 79 -7.57 8.59 -6.04
N GLN A 80 -6.29 8.34 -6.18
CA GLN A 80 -5.33 9.34 -6.66
C GLN A 80 -4.17 8.59 -7.29
N GLU A 81 -3.69 9.09 -8.43
CA GLU A 81 -2.60 8.44 -9.13
C GLU A 81 -1.30 8.66 -8.40
N ALA A 82 -0.62 7.56 -8.07
CA ALA A 82 0.71 7.57 -7.47
C ALA A 82 1.71 7.13 -8.53
N ALA A 83 2.79 7.90 -8.68
CA ALA A 83 3.84 7.56 -9.63
C ALA A 83 4.53 6.26 -9.21
N TYR A 84 5.05 5.52 -10.19
CA TYR A 84 5.83 4.33 -9.91
C TYR A 84 7.18 4.70 -9.32
N CYS A 85 7.64 3.88 -8.39
CA CYS A 85 8.98 4.00 -7.82
C CYS A 85 9.92 3.11 -8.63
N PRO A 86 11.02 3.66 -9.18
CA PRO A 86 11.94 2.86 -9.97
C PRO A 86 12.62 1.78 -9.11
N CYS A 87 12.80 0.60 -9.68
CA CYS A 87 13.59 -0.45 -9.07
C CYS A 87 15.07 -0.27 -9.42
N PRO A 88 16.00 -0.73 -8.56
CA PRO A 88 15.74 -1.41 -7.29
C PRO A 88 15.24 -0.45 -6.23
N ALA A 89 14.34 -0.94 -5.37
CA ALA A 89 13.77 -0.13 -4.31
C ALA A 89 13.65 -0.95 -3.03
N GLY A 90 14.04 -0.38 -1.92
CA GLY A 90 13.83 -0.93 -0.61
C GLY A 90 12.80 -0.14 0.17
N PHE A 91 12.73 -0.37 1.48
CA PHE A 91 11.78 0.35 2.33
C PHE A 91 12.00 1.86 2.29
N ALA A 92 13.28 2.29 2.31
CA ALA A 92 13.58 3.72 2.35
C ALA A 92 13.07 4.41 1.09
N GLU A 93 13.30 3.81 -0.07
CA GLU A 93 12.89 4.38 -1.35
C GLU A 93 11.37 4.44 -1.47
N LEU A 94 10.70 3.36 -1.10
CA LEU A 94 9.23 3.37 -1.10
C LEU A 94 8.68 4.39 -0.14
N GLY A 95 9.29 4.52 1.03
CA GLY A 95 8.87 5.50 2.02
C GLY A 95 8.99 6.93 1.53
N GLN A 96 10.00 7.23 0.72
CA GLN A 96 10.19 8.55 0.15
C GLN A 96 9.20 8.87 -0.97
N HIS A 97 8.58 7.84 -1.55
CA HIS A 97 7.66 8.01 -2.68
C HIS A 97 6.21 7.78 -2.29
N LEU A 98 5.91 7.69 -1.00
CA LEU A 98 4.53 7.57 -0.54
C LEU A 98 3.73 8.80 -0.95
N LEU A 99 2.53 8.57 -1.45
CA LEU A 99 1.61 9.67 -1.74
C LEU A 99 0.71 9.87 -0.53
N TRP A 100 0.98 10.90 0.24
CA TRP A 100 0.25 11.17 1.47
C TRP A 100 -1.10 11.79 1.16
N LEU A 101 -2.17 11.09 1.49
CA LEU A 101 -3.53 11.64 1.45
C LEU A 101 -3.82 12.41 2.74
N GLN A 102 -3.30 11.91 3.87
CA GLN A 102 -3.31 12.58 5.16
C GLN A 102 -1.90 12.43 5.74
N PRO A 103 -1.17 13.51 5.91
CA PRO A 103 0.22 13.42 6.37
C PRO A 103 0.36 12.63 7.66
N GLY A 104 1.25 11.66 7.64
CA GLY A 104 1.52 10.82 8.80
C GLY A 104 0.47 9.79 9.13
N ARG A 105 -0.65 9.73 8.40
CA ARG A 105 -1.78 8.87 8.74
C ARG A 105 -2.22 7.95 7.62
N LEU A 106 -2.27 8.45 6.40
CA LEU A 106 -2.86 7.71 5.29
C LEU A 106 -2.09 8.02 4.03
N ALA A 107 -1.54 6.98 3.41
CA ALA A 107 -0.75 7.15 2.20
C ALA A 107 -1.03 6.03 1.20
N ILE A 108 -0.84 6.35 -0.07
CA ILE A 108 -0.84 5.35 -1.14
C ILE A 108 0.61 4.96 -1.41
N VAL A 109 0.86 3.66 -1.41
CA VAL A 109 2.17 3.12 -1.73
C VAL A 109 2.32 3.11 -3.25
N PRO A 110 3.41 3.66 -3.80
CA PRO A 110 3.61 3.64 -5.24
C PRO A 110 3.85 2.21 -5.73
N GLY A 111 3.50 1.95 -6.97
CA GLY A 111 3.92 0.73 -7.62
C GLY A 111 5.41 0.78 -7.92
N LEU A 112 5.98 -0.37 -8.21
CA LEU A 112 7.38 -0.48 -8.62
C LEU A 112 7.46 -0.57 -10.13
N SER A 113 8.49 0.03 -10.70
CA SER A 113 8.76 -0.07 -12.14
C SER A 113 10.17 -0.57 -12.36
N VAL A 114 10.32 -1.47 -13.32
CA VAL A 114 11.62 -1.99 -13.72
C VAL A 114 11.77 -1.74 -15.21
N GLN A 115 12.84 -1.06 -15.57
CA GLN A 115 13.17 -0.89 -16.97
C GLN A 115 14.06 -2.05 -17.36
N GLN A 116 13.63 -2.81 -18.37
CA GLN A 116 14.41 -3.94 -18.86
C GLN A 116 15.48 -3.47 -19.81
N HIS A 117 16.65 -4.04 -19.65
CA HIS A 117 17.81 -3.77 -20.49
C HIS A 117 18.26 -5.07 -21.16
N ASP A 118 19.33 -4.99 -21.93
CA ASP A 118 20.12 -6.11 -22.37
C ASP A 118 19.42 -7.05 -23.34
N GLY A 119 18.78 -6.48 -24.34
CA GLY A 119 18.37 -7.25 -25.49
C GLY A 119 17.24 -8.22 -25.29
N LEU A 120 16.47 -8.08 -24.24
CA LEU A 120 15.24 -8.82 -24.14
C LEU A 120 14.29 -8.35 -25.23
N PRO A 121 13.73 -9.27 -26.01
CA PRO A 121 12.98 -8.90 -27.21
C PRO A 121 11.61 -8.30 -26.91
N PHE A 122 11.19 -8.29 -25.67
CA PHE A 122 9.86 -7.80 -25.28
C PHE A 122 9.96 -7.10 -23.94
N ALA A 123 8.92 -6.37 -23.60
CA ALA A 123 8.78 -5.69 -22.33
C ALA A 123 9.92 -4.74 -22.04
N GLN A 124 9.69 -3.49 -22.28
CA GLN A 124 10.66 -2.44 -21.96
C GLN A 124 10.53 -1.98 -20.53
N HIS A 125 9.37 -2.16 -19.96
CA HIS A 125 9.08 -1.86 -18.58
C HIS A 125 8.29 -2.99 -17.97
N ASP A 126 8.66 -3.34 -16.77
CA ASP A 126 7.85 -4.19 -15.93
C ASP A 126 7.38 -3.39 -14.74
N VAL A 127 6.10 -3.49 -14.41
CA VAL A 127 5.53 -2.71 -13.32
C VAL A 127 4.82 -3.64 -12.34
N MET A 128 4.84 -3.22 -11.07
CA MET A 128 4.23 -3.95 -9.98
C MET A 128 3.45 -2.97 -9.13
N ARG A 129 2.19 -3.29 -8.86
CA ARG A 129 1.37 -2.44 -8.00
C ARG A 129 0.53 -3.32 -7.09
N GLY A 130 0.84 -3.25 -5.79
CA GLY A 130 0.17 -4.01 -4.75
C GLY A 130 0.99 -5.14 -4.21
N GLU A 131 1.65 -5.91 -5.07
CA GLU A 131 2.46 -7.05 -4.66
C GLU A 131 3.66 -6.63 -3.81
N GLU A 132 4.19 -5.45 -4.06
CA GLU A 132 5.35 -4.94 -3.33
C GLU A 132 5.06 -4.80 -1.84
N VAL A 133 3.83 -4.46 -1.49
CA VAL A 133 3.45 -4.33 -0.08
C VAL A 133 3.44 -5.68 0.60
N GLN A 134 2.99 -6.71 -0.10
CA GLN A 134 3.00 -8.07 0.43
C GLN A 134 4.42 -8.57 0.64
N ILE A 135 5.32 -8.28 -0.31
CA ILE A 135 6.72 -8.67 -0.23
C ILE A 135 7.40 -7.98 0.96
N PHE A 136 7.27 -6.66 1.04
CA PHE A 136 7.91 -5.90 2.11
C PHE A 136 7.30 -6.22 3.46
N GLY A 137 5.99 -6.47 3.51
CA GLY A 137 5.33 -6.90 4.72
C GLY A 137 5.84 -8.24 5.21
N ALA A 138 6.00 -9.20 4.32
CA ALA A 138 6.53 -10.51 4.67
C ALA A 138 7.97 -10.41 5.17
N LEU A 139 8.79 -9.60 4.51
CA LEU A 139 10.18 -9.39 4.93
C LEU A 139 10.24 -8.76 6.31
N SER A 140 9.35 -7.81 6.57
CA SER A 140 9.27 -7.17 7.88
C SER A 140 8.89 -8.16 8.98
N LEU A 141 7.88 -9.01 8.72
CA LEU A 141 7.46 -10.02 9.68
C LEU A 141 8.54 -11.05 9.93
N ALA A 142 9.39 -11.30 8.94
CA ALA A 142 10.52 -12.22 9.09
C ALA A 142 11.72 -11.59 9.81
N GLY A 143 11.64 -10.31 10.17
CA GLY A 143 12.72 -9.61 10.85
C GLY A 143 13.80 -9.09 9.94
N VAL A 144 13.57 -9.08 8.63
CA VAL A 144 14.52 -8.55 7.65
C VAL A 144 14.14 -7.11 7.37
N GLN A 145 14.80 -6.16 8.04
CA GLN A 145 14.38 -4.77 7.99
C GLN A 145 15.06 -3.96 6.90
N ASP A 146 16.21 -4.37 6.45
CA ASP A 146 16.95 -3.64 5.43
C ASP A 146 17.05 -4.42 4.13
N ALA A 147 15.94 -5.01 3.74
CA ALA A 147 15.87 -5.73 2.48
C ALA A 147 15.79 -4.73 1.33
N THR A 148 16.91 -4.37 0.81
CA THR A 148 17.00 -3.50 -0.35
C THR A 148 17.53 -4.24 -1.54
#